data_1a7b535c6204d20df4a308971b0900a2
#
_entry.id   1a7b535c6204d20df4a308971b0900a2
#
_cell.length_a   1.000
_cell.length_b   1.000
_cell.length_c   1.000
_cell.angle_alpha   90.00
_cell.angle_beta   90.00
_cell.angle_gamma   90.00
#
_symmetry.space_group_name_H-M   'P 1'
#
loop_
_entity.id
_entity.type
_entity.pdbx_description
1 polymer ?
#
loop_
_entity_poly.entity_id
_entity_poly.type
_entity_poly.pdbx_seq_one_letter_code
_entity_poly.pdbx_strand_id
1 'polypeptide(L)'
;LMKRPGSQLINSLMDNGTAALNSDHTGKWFHYYRDENEQYIGQIKANGVVLMWRCSDGAVQTVHVAAKPWAANTAYTVGQKVKNNSNVYQCSTAGTSAGSGGPSGTGAAITDNSAKWDYVAALSGLETSLTNYLTHTSDEDLQTLTLNDYTYITNRTKTVAMTNTIEQARHPEAFIQLKKVAYASQYA
;
A
#
# COMPACT_ATOMS: atom_id res chain seq x y z
N LEU A 1 10.06 -34.83 29.73
CA LEU A 1 10.19 -34.35 28.34
C LEU A 1 8.79 -34.34 27.72
N MET A 2 8.15 -33.17 27.60
CA MET A 2 6.92 -33.05 26.80
C MET A 2 7.27 -33.28 25.32
N LYS A 3 6.63 -34.29 24.70
CA LYS A 3 6.69 -34.46 23.25
C LYS A 3 6.07 -33.21 22.62
N ARG A 4 6.81 -32.52 21.74
CA ARG A 4 6.20 -31.50 20.87
C ARG A 4 5.07 -32.17 20.07
N PRO A 5 3.87 -31.55 20.03
CA PRO A 5 2.84 -32.02 19.11
C PRO A 5 3.41 -32.01 17.68
N GLY A 6 3.08 -33.00 16.90
CA GLY A 6 3.49 -33.06 15.49
C GLY A 6 2.96 -31.82 14.74
N SER A 7 3.69 -31.38 13.72
CA SER A 7 3.18 -30.35 12.80
C SER A 7 1.97 -30.91 12.05
N GLN A 8 0.91 -30.10 11.96
CA GLN A 8 -0.27 -30.42 11.19
C GLN A 8 -0.31 -29.52 9.95
N LEU A 9 -0.51 -30.11 8.77
CA LEU A 9 -0.77 -29.35 7.56
C LEU A 9 -2.16 -28.70 7.70
N ILE A 10 -2.21 -27.37 7.65
CA ILE A 10 -3.48 -26.62 7.71
C ILE A 10 -4.11 -26.54 6.35
N ASN A 11 -3.33 -26.15 5.33
CA ASN A 11 -3.81 -26.02 3.96
C ASN A 11 -2.64 -25.97 2.97
N SER A 12 -2.91 -26.21 1.69
CA SER A 12 -1.98 -25.91 0.59
C SER A 12 -2.26 -24.52 0.06
N LEU A 13 -1.21 -23.72 -0.16
CA LEU A 13 -1.37 -22.38 -0.73
C LEU A 13 -1.84 -22.49 -2.18
N MET A 14 -2.83 -21.67 -2.55
CA MET A 14 -3.42 -21.63 -3.88
C MET A 14 -3.07 -20.35 -4.61
N ASP A 15 -2.75 -20.43 -5.88
CA ASP A 15 -2.63 -19.27 -6.75
C ASP A 15 -4.04 -18.81 -7.14
N ASN A 16 -4.40 -17.58 -6.78
CA ASN A 16 -5.75 -17.01 -7.03
C ASN A 16 -6.94 -17.90 -6.58
N GLY A 17 -6.72 -18.80 -5.64
CA GLY A 17 -7.77 -19.65 -5.09
C GLY A 17 -8.22 -20.82 -5.98
N THR A 18 -7.61 -21.05 -7.13
CA THR A 18 -8.02 -22.06 -8.11
C THR A 18 -7.02 -23.14 -8.40
N ALA A 19 -5.71 -22.87 -8.24
CA ALA A 19 -4.65 -23.83 -8.47
C ALA A 19 -3.66 -23.85 -7.31
N ALA A 20 -3.18 -25.04 -6.95
CA ALA A 20 -2.11 -25.15 -5.97
C ALA A 20 -0.85 -24.45 -6.50
N LEU A 21 -0.10 -23.81 -5.60
CA LEU A 21 1.18 -23.15 -5.89
C LEU A 21 2.26 -24.20 -6.15
N ASN A 22 2.04 -25.10 -7.12
CA ASN A 22 2.77 -26.35 -7.26
C ASN A 22 4.23 -26.22 -7.68
N SER A 23 4.62 -25.12 -8.33
CA SER A 23 5.95 -25.01 -8.90
C SER A 23 6.58 -23.62 -8.80
N ASP A 24 5.81 -22.61 -8.50
CA ASP A 24 6.31 -21.23 -8.44
C ASP A 24 6.55 -20.80 -6.98
N HIS A 25 7.59 -21.41 -6.40
CA HIS A 25 8.09 -21.02 -5.07
C HIS A 25 9.03 -19.81 -5.15
N THR A 26 9.31 -19.34 -6.37
CA THR A 26 10.25 -18.25 -6.63
C THR A 26 9.62 -16.92 -6.30
N GLY A 27 10.41 -16.03 -5.74
CA GLY A 27 9.99 -14.71 -5.36
C GLY A 27 10.18 -14.42 -3.88
N LYS A 28 10.04 -13.16 -3.52
CA LYS A 28 10.24 -12.72 -2.13
C LYS A 28 9.05 -13.10 -1.25
N TRP A 29 9.31 -13.92 -0.25
CA TRP A 29 8.34 -14.26 0.79
C TRP A 29 8.45 -13.29 1.96
N PHE A 30 7.31 -12.94 2.58
CA PHE A 30 7.25 -12.12 3.78
C PHE A 30 6.09 -12.54 4.67
N HIS A 31 6.20 -12.23 5.96
CA HIS A 31 5.17 -12.46 6.95
C HIS A 31 4.61 -11.12 7.40
N TYR A 32 3.30 -10.97 7.29
CA TYR A 32 2.57 -9.87 7.89
C TYR A 32 1.97 -10.37 9.21
N TYR A 33 2.39 -9.78 10.29
CA TYR A 33 1.93 -10.10 11.64
C TYR A 33 1.36 -8.84 12.27
N ARG A 34 0.08 -8.83 12.53
CA ARG A 34 -0.60 -7.77 13.27
C ARG A 34 -0.79 -8.19 14.73
N ASP A 35 -1.46 -9.33 14.93
CA ASP A 35 -1.68 -9.96 16.24
C ASP A 35 -1.84 -11.49 16.07
N GLU A 36 -2.15 -12.19 17.14
CA GLU A 36 -2.30 -13.65 17.13
C GLU A 36 -3.43 -14.15 16.22
N ASN A 37 -4.43 -13.33 15.95
CA ASN A 37 -5.60 -13.69 15.16
C ASN A 37 -5.49 -13.20 13.69
N GLU A 38 -4.64 -12.21 13.44
CA GLU A 38 -4.50 -11.59 12.13
C GLU A 38 -3.06 -11.67 11.62
N GLN A 39 -2.77 -12.77 10.92
CA GLN A 39 -1.47 -13.08 10.34
C GLN A 39 -1.64 -13.54 8.90
N TYR A 40 -0.73 -13.11 8.03
CA TYR A 40 -0.73 -13.45 6.62
C TYR A 40 0.67 -13.79 6.14
N ILE A 41 0.76 -14.70 5.17
CA ILE A 41 1.97 -14.95 4.39
C ILE A 41 1.78 -14.28 3.04
N GLY A 42 2.76 -13.50 2.62
CA GLY A 42 2.80 -12.87 1.32
C GLY A 42 3.95 -13.39 0.46
N GLN A 43 3.72 -13.42 -0.85
CA GLN A 43 4.73 -13.69 -1.87
C GLN A 43 4.70 -12.57 -2.90
N ILE A 44 5.87 -12.03 -3.23
CA ILE A 44 6.06 -11.13 -4.35
C ILE A 44 6.77 -11.91 -5.43
N LYS A 45 6.05 -12.20 -6.52
CA LYS A 45 6.61 -12.93 -7.68
C LYS A 45 7.63 -12.07 -8.43
N ALA A 46 8.54 -12.69 -9.17
CA ALA A 46 9.57 -12.00 -9.96
C ALA A 46 8.99 -10.94 -10.92
N ASN A 47 7.78 -11.13 -11.41
CA ASN A 47 7.06 -10.18 -12.25
C ASN A 47 6.33 -9.06 -11.48
N GLY A 48 6.52 -8.95 -10.15
CA GLY A 48 5.94 -7.91 -9.32
C GLY A 48 4.51 -8.19 -8.85
N VAL A 49 3.92 -9.33 -9.16
CA VAL A 49 2.60 -9.73 -8.65
C VAL A 49 2.72 -10.10 -7.17
N VAL A 50 1.80 -9.59 -6.36
CA VAL A 50 1.71 -9.86 -4.92
C VAL A 50 0.56 -10.82 -4.64
N LEU A 51 0.86 -11.92 -3.98
CA LEU A 51 -0.11 -12.87 -3.47
C LEU A 51 -0.11 -12.85 -1.95
N MET A 52 -1.25 -13.08 -1.32
CA MET A 52 -1.37 -13.15 0.14
C MET A 52 -2.34 -14.24 0.57
N TRP A 53 -2.00 -14.92 1.65
CA TRP A 53 -2.80 -15.97 2.27
C TRP A 53 -2.91 -15.74 3.77
N ARG A 54 -4.07 -16.01 4.33
CA ARG A 54 -4.27 -15.96 5.77
C ARG A 54 -3.66 -17.18 6.44
N CYS A 55 -2.90 -16.98 7.52
CA CYS A 55 -2.18 -18.09 8.18
C CYS A 55 -3.10 -19.09 8.88
N SER A 56 -4.28 -18.67 9.35
CA SER A 56 -5.18 -19.52 10.13
C SER A 56 -5.82 -20.65 9.31
N ASP A 57 -6.05 -20.44 8.02
CA ASP A 57 -6.77 -21.38 7.15
C ASP A 57 -6.20 -21.50 5.71
N GLY A 58 -5.16 -20.74 5.39
CA GLY A 58 -4.57 -20.70 4.05
C GLY A 58 -5.45 -20.03 2.99
N ALA A 59 -6.51 -19.31 3.40
CA ALA A 59 -7.40 -18.65 2.46
C ALA A 59 -6.68 -17.52 1.70
N VAL A 60 -6.84 -17.52 0.37
CA VAL A 60 -6.32 -16.46 -0.50
C VAL A 60 -6.97 -15.13 -0.16
N GLN A 61 -6.17 -14.09 -0.10
CA GLN A 61 -6.61 -12.72 0.13
C GLN A 61 -6.51 -11.90 -1.15
N THR A 62 -7.53 -11.10 -1.42
CA THR A 62 -7.49 -10.18 -2.55
C THR A 62 -6.58 -8.99 -2.25
N VAL A 63 -5.52 -8.82 -3.03
CA VAL A 63 -4.65 -7.65 -2.96
C VAL A 63 -5.21 -6.55 -3.84
N HIS A 64 -5.47 -5.39 -3.26
CA HIS A 64 -5.97 -4.22 -3.96
C HIS A 64 -4.86 -3.20 -4.18
N VAL A 65 -4.63 -2.82 -5.44
CA VAL A 65 -3.72 -1.72 -5.76
C VAL A 65 -4.41 -0.40 -5.43
N ALA A 66 -3.69 0.45 -4.71
CA ALA A 66 -4.05 1.80 -4.30
C ALA A 66 -5.29 1.94 -3.41
N ALA A 67 -6.38 1.20 -3.64
CA ALA A 67 -7.61 1.33 -2.87
C ALA A 67 -8.53 0.12 -3.03
N LYS A 68 -9.45 -0.06 -2.08
CA LYS A 68 -10.56 -1.00 -2.20
C LYS A 68 -11.56 -0.53 -3.26
N PRO A 69 -12.35 -1.42 -3.86
CA PRO A 69 -13.47 -1.01 -4.71
C PRO A 69 -14.45 -0.10 -3.97
N TRP A 70 -14.99 0.87 -4.69
CA TRP A 70 -16.13 1.64 -4.20
C TRP A 70 -17.31 0.72 -3.89
N ALA A 71 -18.05 1.02 -2.85
CA ALA A 71 -19.25 0.28 -2.46
C ALA A 71 -20.44 1.25 -2.33
N ALA A 72 -21.60 0.80 -2.79
CA ALA A 72 -22.84 1.55 -2.69
C ALA A 72 -23.34 1.66 -1.24
N ASN A 73 -24.09 2.73 -0.94
CA ASN A 73 -24.73 2.97 0.36
C ASN A 73 -23.77 2.84 1.55
N THR A 74 -22.50 3.19 1.35
CA THR A 74 -21.42 3.03 2.34
C THR A 74 -20.98 4.38 2.86
N ALA A 75 -20.82 4.49 4.18
CA ALA A 75 -20.28 5.69 4.80
C ALA A 75 -18.76 5.77 4.58
N TYR A 76 -18.30 6.95 4.15
CA TYR A 76 -16.89 7.25 3.93
C TYR A 76 -16.46 8.48 4.72
N THR A 77 -15.20 8.47 5.17
CA THR A 77 -14.57 9.58 5.87
C THR A 77 -13.54 10.28 4.98
N VAL A 78 -13.26 11.53 5.26
CA VAL A 78 -12.26 12.32 4.52
C VAL A 78 -10.91 11.59 4.53
N GLY A 79 -10.25 11.56 3.37
CA GLY A 79 -8.96 10.90 3.18
C GLY A 79 -9.05 9.43 2.74
N GLN A 80 -10.17 8.73 2.94
CA GLN A 80 -10.35 7.37 2.45
C GLN A 80 -10.28 7.32 0.93
N LYS A 81 -9.65 6.27 0.41
CA LYS A 81 -9.51 6.05 -1.03
C LYS A 81 -10.36 4.88 -1.50
N VAL A 82 -10.94 5.05 -2.67
CA VAL A 82 -11.67 3.97 -3.38
C VAL A 82 -11.23 3.93 -4.84
N LYS A 83 -11.39 2.76 -5.46
CA LYS A 83 -11.31 2.63 -6.91
C LYS A 83 -12.71 2.45 -7.48
N ASN A 84 -13.02 3.19 -8.53
CA ASN A 84 -14.24 3.01 -9.31
C ASN A 84 -13.90 3.11 -10.79
N ASN A 85 -14.40 2.14 -11.57
CA ASN A 85 -13.98 1.94 -12.95
C ASN A 85 -12.44 1.84 -13.05
N SER A 86 -11.82 2.66 -13.85
CA SER A 86 -10.37 2.66 -14.06
C SER A 86 -9.63 3.76 -13.30
N ASN A 87 -10.27 4.34 -12.27
CA ASN A 87 -9.73 5.49 -11.55
C ASN A 87 -9.70 5.27 -10.03
N VAL A 88 -8.82 5.98 -9.37
CA VAL A 88 -8.72 6.08 -7.91
C VAL A 88 -9.19 7.45 -7.47
N TYR A 89 -10.01 7.49 -6.44
CA TYR A 89 -10.60 8.69 -5.84
C TYR A 89 -10.29 8.75 -4.35
N GLN A 90 -10.17 9.96 -3.83
CA GLN A 90 -10.05 10.22 -2.40
C GLN A 90 -11.27 11.00 -1.91
N CYS A 91 -11.85 10.55 -0.81
CA CYS A 91 -12.97 11.24 -0.20
C CYS A 91 -12.52 12.62 0.30
N SER A 92 -13.12 13.68 -0.25
CA SER A 92 -12.88 15.07 0.13
C SER A 92 -13.96 15.64 1.04
N THR A 93 -15.16 15.05 1.03
CA THR A 93 -16.24 15.36 1.99
C THR A 93 -16.84 14.07 2.50
N ALA A 94 -16.80 13.87 3.81
CA ALA A 94 -17.38 12.71 4.46
C ALA A 94 -18.89 12.62 4.19
N GLY A 95 -19.40 11.41 3.99
CA GLY A 95 -20.79 11.18 3.69
C GLY A 95 -21.05 9.72 3.31
N THR A 96 -22.28 9.45 2.89
CA THR A 96 -22.71 8.14 2.38
C THR A 96 -22.72 8.17 0.86
N SER A 97 -22.13 7.17 0.23
CA SER A 97 -22.15 6.99 -1.22
C SER A 97 -23.54 6.72 -1.77
N ALA A 98 -23.72 6.94 -3.06
CA ALA A 98 -24.96 6.64 -3.77
C ALA A 98 -25.25 5.13 -3.80
N GLY A 99 -26.47 4.76 -4.15
CA GLY A 99 -26.89 3.36 -4.31
C GLY A 99 -26.31 2.68 -5.57
N SER A 100 -25.73 3.47 -6.48
CA SER A 100 -25.12 2.96 -7.72
C SER A 100 -24.21 4.02 -8.36
N GLY A 101 -23.38 3.60 -9.32
CA GLY A 101 -22.55 4.47 -10.15
C GLY A 101 -21.19 4.80 -9.55
N GLY A 102 -21.14 5.43 -8.39
CA GLY A 102 -19.92 5.91 -7.74
C GLY A 102 -19.26 7.09 -8.46
N PRO A 103 -18.13 7.59 -7.92
CA PRO A 103 -17.45 8.74 -8.50
C PRO A 103 -16.91 8.45 -9.89
N SER A 104 -17.03 9.42 -10.81
CA SER A 104 -16.58 9.30 -12.20
C SER A 104 -15.94 10.60 -12.70
N GLY A 105 -15.07 10.48 -13.73
CA GLY A 105 -14.33 11.62 -14.28
C GLY A 105 -13.03 11.90 -13.54
N THR A 106 -12.39 13.05 -13.84
CA THR A 106 -11.05 13.44 -13.35
C THR A 106 -11.05 14.77 -12.60
N GLY A 107 -12.19 15.21 -12.13
CA GLY A 107 -12.36 16.46 -11.41
C GLY A 107 -12.14 16.37 -9.91
N ALA A 108 -12.35 17.48 -9.24
CA ALA A 108 -12.45 17.59 -7.79
C ALA A 108 -13.92 17.74 -7.34
N ALA A 109 -14.19 17.43 -6.06
CA ALA A 109 -15.49 17.53 -5.44
C ALA A 109 -16.62 16.80 -6.20
N ILE A 110 -16.31 15.69 -6.83
CA ILE A 110 -17.26 14.83 -7.56
C ILE A 110 -18.31 14.35 -6.57
N THR A 111 -19.58 14.70 -6.83
CA THR A 111 -20.68 14.36 -5.94
C THR A 111 -21.09 12.89 -6.10
N ASP A 112 -21.25 12.20 -4.98
CA ASP A 112 -21.70 10.83 -4.87
C ASP A 112 -22.63 10.72 -3.66
N ASN A 113 -23.90 11.09 -3.85
CA ASN A 113 -24.88 11.33 -2.81
C ASN A 113 -24.40 12.42 -1.82
N SER A 114 -24.18 12.09 -0.53
CA SER A 114 -23.65 13.06 0.44
C SER A 114 -22.12 13.07 0.53
N ALA A 115 -21.46 12.06 0.00
CA ALA A 115 -20.00 12.04 -0.11
C ALA A 115 -19.51 12.83 -1.33
N LYS A 116 -18.28 13.39 -1.24
CA LYS A 116 -17.59 13.98 -2.39
C LYS A 116 -16.20 13.42 -2.53
N TRP A 117 -15.75 13.38 -3.78
CA TRP A 117 -14.51 12.71 -4.15
C TRP A 117 -13.63 13.60 -5.02
N ASP A 118 -12.35 13.53 -4.80
CA ASP A 118 -11.35 14.12 -5.67
C ASP A 118 -10.65 13.01 -6.45
N TYR A 119 -10.47 13.21 -7.75
CA TYR A 119 -9.69 12.31 -8.57
C TYR A 119 -8.22 12.29 -8.13
N VAL A 120 -7.62 11.11 -8.02
CA VAL A 120 -6.22 10.93 -7.64
C VAL A 120 -5.37 10.53 -8.84
N ALA A 121 -5.72 9.44 -9.50
CA ALA A 121 -4.95 8.90 -10.62
C ALA A 121 -5.74 7.84 -11.40
N ALA A 122 -5.30 7.54 -12.62
CA ALA A 122 -5.73 6.35 -13.34
C ALA A 122 -5.15 5.09 -12.70
N LEU A 123 -5.97 4.08 -12.49
CA LEU A 123 -5.58 2.83 -11.84
C LEU A 123 -4.47 2.10 -12.60
N SER A 124 -4.55 2.04 -13.93
CA SER A 124 -3.55 1.39 -14.79
C SER A 124 -2.14 1.95 -14.61
N GLY A 125 -2.02 3.26 -14.41
CA GLY A 125 -0.73 3.90 -14.14
C GLY A 125 -0.14 3.48 -12.78
N LEU A 126 -0.98 3.37 -11.76
CA LEU A 126 -0.57 2.93 -10.42
C LEU A 126 -0.21 1.44 -10.40
N GLU A 127 -0.97 0.59 -11.08
CA GLU A 127 -0.70 -0.84 -11.22
C GLU A 127 0.63 -1.08 -11.95
N THR A 128 0.86 -0.38 -13.07
CA THR A 128 2.12 -0.46 -13.81
C THR A 128 3.30 0.01 -12.96
N SER A 129 3.16 1.13 -12.26
CA SER A 129 4.22 1.66 -11.40
C SER A 129 4.57 0.70 -10.26
N LEU A 130 3.56 0.11 -9.60
CA LEU A 130 3.75 -0.87 -8.54
C LEU A 130 4.46 -2.13 -9.07
N THR A 131 3.95 -2.68 -10.17
CA THR A 131 4.52 -3.88 -10.80
C THR A 131 5.97 -3.65 -11.21
N ASN A 132 6.27 -2.51 -11.86
CA ASN A 132 7.64 -2.14 -12.23
C ASN A 132 8.55 -1.98 -11.02
N TYR A 133 8.04 -1.42 -9.92
CA TYR A 133 8.81 -1.29 -8.70
C TYR A 133 9.11 -2.63 -8.05
N LEU A 134 8.14 -3.55 -8.03
CA LEU A 134 8.27 -4.86 -7.39
C LEU A 134 8.93 -5.93 -8.27
N THR A 135 9.07 -5.69 -9.58
CA THR A 135 9.79 -6.60 -10.48
C THR A 135 11.25 -6.72 -10.05
N HIS A 136 11.73 -7.96 -9.89
CA HIS A 136 13.06 -8.29 -9.42
C HIS A 136 13.59 -9.55 -10.09
N THR A 137 14.88 -9.80 -9.99
CA THR A 137 15.56 -10.98 -10.57
C THR A 137 15.93 -11.98 -9.48
N SER A 138 16.27 -11.48 -8.30
CA SER A 138 16.62 -12.27 -7.12
C SER A 138 15.76 -11.87 -5.93
N ASP A 139 15.42 -12.83 -5.08
CA ASP A 139 14.68 -12.57 -3.82
C ASP A 139 15.44 -11.58 -2.90
N GLU A 140 16.76 -11.49 -3.04
CA GLU A 140 17.62 -10.58 -2.31
C GLU A 140 17.47 -9.11 -2.76
N ASP A 141 16.90 -8.88 -3.95
CA ASP A 141 16.64 -7.53 -4.47
C ASP A 141 15.57 -6.80 -3.66
N LEU A 142 14.66 -7.56 -3.05
CA LEU A 142 13.59 -7.02 -2.24
C LEU A 142 13.87 -7.22 -0.74
N GLN A 143 13.67 -6.16 0.04
CA GLN A 143 13.65 -6.23 1.50
C GLN A 143 12.26 -5.88 2.01
N THR A 144 11.79 -6.62 3.00
CA THR A 144 10.47 -6.45 3.60
C THR A 144 10.61 -6.27 5.10
N LEU A 145 9.85 -5.34 5.64
CA LEU A 145 9.73 -5.09 7.08
C LEU A 145 8.28 -4.84 7.42
N THR A 146 7.71 -5.68 8.27
CA THR A 146 6.37 -5.46 8.80
C THR A 146 6.48 -4.78 10.17
N LEU A 147 5.80 -3.65 10.29
CA LEU A 147 5.73 -2.87 11.53
C LEU A 147 4.31 -2.34 11.70
N ASN A 148 3.66 -2.69 12.80
CA ASN A 148 2.24 -2.43 13.02
C ASN A 148 1.39 -2.98 11.86
N ASP A 149 0.52 -2.16 11.30
CA ASP A 149 -0.39 -2.53 10.21
C ASP A 149 0.21 -2.34 8.80
N TYR A 150 1.53 -2.12 8.69
CA TYR A 150 2.21 -1.82 7.43
C TYR A 150 3.35 -2.80 7.15
N THR A 151 3.44 -3.25 5.91
CA THR A 151 4.64 -3.91 5.40
C THR A 151 5.34 -2.96 4.44
N TYR A 152 6.54 -2.54 4.82
CA TYR A 152 7.42 -1.73 3.97
C TYR A 152 8.20 -2.67 3.04
N ILE A 153 8.21 -2.35 1.77
CA ILE A 153 8.92 -3.10 0.74
C ILE A 153 9.89 -2.15 0.04
N THR A 154 11.17 -2.48 0.07
CA THR A 154 12.20 -1.74 -0.66
C THR A 154 12.81 -2.63 -1.74
N ASN A 155 12.99 -2.06 -2.93
CA ASN A 155 13.69 -2.70 -4.03
C ASN A 155 15.08 -2.07 -4.19
N ARG A 156 16.13 -2.87 -3.91
CA ARG A 156 17.53 -2.42 -3.93
C ARG A 156 18.06 -2.14 -5.33
N THR A 157 17.39 -2.66 -6.36
CA THR A 157 17.78 -2.45 -7.76
C THR A 157 17.19 -1.18 -8.37
N LYS A 158 16.24 -0.53 -7.67
CA LYS A 158 15.59 0.69 -8.14
C LYS A 158 16.29 1.92 -7.55
N THR A 159 16.85 2.73 -8.42
CA THR A 159 17.45 4.00 -8.01
C THR A 159 16.35 5.02 -7.70
N VAL A 160 16.46 5.66 -6.54
CA VAL A 160 15.60 6.79 -6.18
C VAL A 160 15.91 7.94 -7.13
N ALA A 161 14.90 8.45 -7.81
CA ALA A 161 15.01 9.63 -8.66
C ALA A 161 14.14 10.75 -8.11
N MET A 162 14.65 11.97 -8.16
CA MET A 162 13.85 13.15 -7.85
C MET A 162 12.89 13.41 -9.01
N THR A 163 11.67 13.82 -8.69
CA THR A 163 10.73 14.28 -9.73
C THR A 163 11.26 15.59 -10.30
N ASN A 164 11.01 15.81 -11.62
CA ASN A 164 11.30 17.09 -12.25
C ASN A 164 10.34 18.22 -11.80
N THR A 165 9.39 17.90 -10.93
CA THR A 165 8.49 18.90 -10.35
C THR A 165 9.27 19.65 -9.28
N ILE A 166 9.77 20.82 -9.67
CA ILE A 166 10.41 21.75 -8.74
C ILE A 166 9.30 22.44 -7.96
N GLU A 167 9.35 22.35 -6.63
CA GLU A 167 8.52 23.21 -5.78
C GLU A 167 8.78 24.67 -6.13
N GLN A 168 7.77 25.51 -5.98
CA GLN A 168 7.96 26.96 -6.12
C GLN A 168 9.19 27.39 -5.31
N ALA A 169 10.02 28.26 -5.91
CA ALA A 169 11.20 28.78 -5.24
C ALA A 169 10.78 29.33 -3.87
N ARG A 170 11.28 28.75 -2.82
CA ARG A 170 11.06 29.22 -1.46
C ARG A 170 11.71 30.59 -1.32
N HIS A 171 11.10 31.45 -0.54
CA HIS A 171 11.76 32.68 -0.11
C HIS A 171 13.10 32.31 0.54
N PRO A 172 14.12 33.16 0.43
CA PRO A 172 15.40 32.92 1.09
C PRO A 172 15.18 32.63 2.58
N GLU A 173 15.61 31.47 3.01
CA GLU A 173 15.50 31.00 4.40
C GLU A 173 16.93 30.88 4.97
N ALA A 174 17.11 31.27 6.22
CA ALA A 174 18.37 31.08 6.93
C ALA A 174 18.10 30.35 8.24
N PHE A 175 18.85 29.28 8.49
CA PHE A 175 18.89 28.63 9.79
C PHE A 175 20.03 29.21 10.60
N ILE A 176 19.73 29.88 11.71
CA ILE A 176 20.70 30.46 12.63
C ILE A 176 20.70 29.66 13.92
N GLN A 177 21.81 28.97 14.18
CA GLN A 177 22.00 28.24 15.43
C GLN A 177 22.96 29.01 16.35
N LEU A 178 22.46 29.53 17.46
CA LEU A 178 23.27 30.08 18.51
C LEU A 178 23.86 28.98 19.39
N LYS A 179 25.12 28.67 19.23
CA LYS A 179 25.82 27.63 20.01
C LYS A 179 26.24 28.09 21.41
N LYS A 180 26.37 29.41 21.62
CA LYS A 180 26.71 29.99 22.90
C LYS A 180 26.11 31.39 22.99
N VAL A 181 25.43 31.66 24.07
CA VAL A 181 24.93 33.00 24.39
C VAL A 181 25.64 33.48 25.64
N ALA A 182 26.23 34.66 25.58
CA ALA A 182 26.84 35.32 26.74
C ALA A 182 26.01 36.56 27.10
N TYR A 183 25.92 36.85 28.39
CA TYR A 183 25.20 38.01 28.88
C TYR A 183 25.84 39.30 28.35
N ALA A 184 25.04 40.26 27.93
CA ALA A 184 25.50 41.55 27.38
C ALA A 184 26.33 41.48 26.08
N SER A 185 26.25 40.39 25.29
CA SER A 185 26.90 40.27 23.99
C SER A 185 25.91 40.62 22.86
N GLN A 186 26.40 41.38 21.87
CA GLN A 186 25.70 41.63 20.62
C GLN A 186 26.16 40.58 19.59
N TYR A 187 25.19 40.01 18.87
CA TYR A 187 25.41 39.06 17.78
C TYR A 187 25.01 39.74 16.47
N ALA A 188 25.94 39.95 15.59
CA ALA A 188 25.73 40.50 14.26
C ALA A 188 25.70 39.41 13.21
#